data_bed62d33a9dae64bf54dd945a41b5ec2
#
_entry.id   bed62d33a9dae64bf54dd945a41b5ec2
#
_cell.length_a   1.000
_cell.length_b   1.000
_cell.length_c   1.000
_cell.angle_alpha   90.00
_cell.angle_beta   90.00
_cell.angle_gamma   90.00
#
_symmetry.space_group_name_H-M   'P 1'
#
loop_
_entity.id
_entity.type
_entity.pdbx_description
1 polymer ?
#
loop_
_entity_poly.entity_id
_entity_poly.type
_entity_poly.pdbx_seq_one_letter_code
_entity_poly.pdbx_strand_id
1 'polypeptide(L)'
;MIKDNEIIATTVISFNKESVYENIIDGKWLTNGEYGVIHRIAVDNTYKGLGLSHKIIKYTEKTCLEKGIRSIRVDTHEDNILMQSLLKKNGFKYCGIIYLEDGGKRVAFEKNL
;
A
#
# COMPACT_ATOMS: atom_id res chain seq x y z
N MET A 1 7.13 12.92 -4.45
CA MET A 1 6.50 14.26 -4.67
C MET A 1 7.46 15.34 -4.21
N ILE A 2 7.66 16.34 -5.04
CA ILE A 2 8.65 17.39 -4.80
C ILE A 2 7.95 18.75 -4.84
N LYS A 3 8.31 19.63 -3.92
CA LYS A 3 7.85 21.01 -3.87
C LYS A 3 9.02 21.92 -3.49
N ASP A 4 9.23 22.99 -4.26
CA ASP A 4 10.31 23.97 -4.02
C ASP A 4 11.69 23.29 -3.88
N ASN A 5 11.96 22.28 -4.72
CA ASN A 5 13.17 21.47 -4.72
C ASN A 5 13.37 20.62 -3.45
N GLU A 6 12.33 20.47 -2.64
CA GLU A 6 12.36 19.59 -1.46
C GLU A 6 11.50 18.35 -1.69
N ILE A 7 11.96 17.21 -1.18
CA ILE A 7 11.15 15.99 -1.19
C ILE A 7 10.19 16.06 -0.02
N ILE A 8 8.89 16.26 -0.32
CA ILE A 8 7.85 16.38 0.71
C ILE A 8 7.09 15.09 0.96
N ALA A 9 7.12 14.18 0.00
CA ALA A 9 6.50 12.86 0.14
C ALA A 9 7.15 11.88 -0.82
N THR A 10 7.20 10.61 -0.43
CA THR A 10 7.78 9.55 -1.25
C THR A 10 7.06 8.23 -1.04
N THR A 11 7.15 7.34 -2.02
CA THR A 11 6.63 5.98 -1.94
C THR A 11 7.56 5.02 -2.66
N VAL A 12 7.50 3.75 -2.27
CA VAL A 12 8.21 2.66 -2.96
C VAL A 12 7.16 1.69 -3.49
N ILE A 13 7.15 1.50 -4.80
CA ILE A 13 6.20 0.64 -5.49
C ILE A 13 6.97 -0.52 -6.13
N SER A 14 6.47 -1.74 -5.96
CA SER A 14 7.01 -2.93 -6.62
C SER A 14 5.91 -3.59 -7.44
N PHE A 15 6.32 -4.20 -8.56
CA PHE A 15 5.41 -4.98 -9.41
C PHE A 15 5.79 -6.45 -9.44
N ASN A 16 6.72 -6.87 -8.60
CA ASN A 16 7.12 -8.25 -8.45
C ASN A 16 6.27 -8.94 -7.40
N LYS A 17 6.02 -10.23 -7.58
CA LYS A 17 5.29 -11.01 -6.58
C LYS A 17 6.10 -11.07 -5.29
N GLU A 18 5.42 -10.87 -4.17
CA GLU A 18 5.99 -10.96 -2.84
C GLU A 18 5.75 -12.36 -2.27
N SER A 19 6.81 -13.07 -1.95
CA SER A 19 6.70 -14.44 -1.43
C SER A 19 5.89 -14.51 -0.13
N VAL A 20 6.02 -13.50 0.75
CA VAL A 20 5.29 -13.46 2.02
C VAL A 20 3.79 -13.31 1.81
N TYR A 21 3.35 -12.84 0.64
CA TYR A 21 1.92 -12.69 0.34
C TYR A 21 1.24 -14.00 -0.05
N GLU A 22 2.02 -15.03 -0.38
CA GLU A 22 1.46 -16.33 -0.76
C GLU A 22 0.84 -17.09 0.42
N ASN A 23 1.23 -16.74 1.64
CA ASN A 23 0.81 -17.44 2.85
C ASN A 23 -0.14 -16.58 3.71
N ILE A 24 -1.11 -15.92 3.08
CA ILE A 24 -2.11 -15.15 3.82
C ILE A 24 -3.00 -16.07 4.65
N ILE A 25 -3.26 -15.69 5.90
CA ILE A 25 -4.12 -16.42 6.82
C ILE A 25 -5.25 -15.53 7.34
N ASP A 26 -6.25 -16.14 7.95
CA ASP A 26 -7.44 -15.46 8.49
C ASP A 26 -8.16 -14.60 7.45
N GLY A 27 -8.09 -15.03 6.20
CA GLY A 27 -8.71 -14.35 5.09
C GLY A 27 -8.09 -14.77 3.77
N LYS A 28 -8.31 -13.99 2.74
CA LYS A 28 -7.76 -14.24 1.41
C LYS A 28 -7.68 -12.95 0.62
N TRP A 29 -6.77 -12.92 -0.36
CA TRP A 29 -6.67 -11.80 -1.30
C TRP A 29 -7.94 -11.70 -2.16
N LEU A 30 -8.22 -10.48 -2.64
CA LEU A 30 -9.39 -10.23 -3.50
C LEU A 30 -9.20 -10.81 -4.90
N THR A 31 -7.95 -10.85 -5.39
CA THR A 31 -7.62 -11.28 -6.76
C THR A 31 -6.47 -12.26 -6.73
N ASN A 32 -6.32 -13.01 -7.83
CA ASN A 32 -5.23 -13.99 -7.98
C ASN A 32 -4.22 -13.61 -9.08
N GLY A 33 -4.40 -12.44 -9.70
CA GLY A 33 -3.56 -11.99 -10.80
C GLY A 33 -2.37 -11.15 -10.35
N GLU A 34 -1.85 -10.38 -11.29
CA GLU A 34 -0.76 -9.45 -11.02
C GLU A 34 -1.23 -8.32 -10.12
N TYR A 35 -0.31 -7.80 -9.34
CA TYR A 35 -0.59 -6.70 -8.41
C TYR A 35 0.64 -5.79 -8.27
N GLY A 36 0.37 -4.51 -7.97
CA GLY A 36 1.40 -3.62 -7.48
C GLY A 36 1.44 -3.66 -5.96
N VAL A 37 2.59 -3.40 -5.39
CA VAL A 37 2.77 -3.37 -3.93
C VAL A 37 3.30 -2.00 -3.53
N ILE A 38 2.62 -1.37 -2.57
CA ILE A 38 3.14 -0.17 -1.94
C ILE A 38 3.93 -0.62 -0.71
N HIS A 39 5.24 -0.46 -0.74
CA HIS A 39 6.11 -0.82 0.37
C HIS A 39 6.21 0.29 1.40
N ARG A 40 6.03 1.54 0.97
CA ARG A 40 6.29 2.66 1.86
C ARG A 40 5.57 3.91 1.36
N ILE A 41 4.96 4.62 2.30
CA ILE A 41 4.47 5.98 2.08
C ILE A 41 5.07 6.84 3.18
N ALA A 42 5.82 7.86 2.80
CA ALA A 42 6.42 8.79 3.75
C ALA A 42 6.11 10.22 3.33
N VAL A 43 5.69 11.03 4.27
CA VAL A 43 5.37 12.44 4.07
C VAL A 43 6.17 13.26 5.08
N ASP A 44 6.80 14.33 4.61
CA ASP A 44 7.51 15.25 5.49
C ASP A 44 6.52 15.82 6.53
N ASN A 45 6.94 15.87 7.79
CA ASN A 45 6.07 16.31 8.89
C ASN A 45 5.49 17.71 8.68
N THR A 46 6.22 18.61 8.03
CA THR A 46 5.78 19.96 7.73
C THR A 46 4.56 19.97 6.81
N TYR A 47 4.36 18.92 6.01
CA TYR A 47 3.32 18.83 5.00
C TYR A 47 2.23 17.81 5.35
N LYS A 48 2.25 17.23 6.54
CA LYS A 48 1.18 16.33 6.98
C LYS A 48 -0.14 17.10 7.07
N GLY A 49 -1.22 16.43 6.71
CA GLY A 49 -2.55 17.05 6.71
C GLY A 49 -2.93 17.72 5.40
N LEU A 50 -2.04 17.74 4.41
CA LEU A 50 -2.33 18.32 3.09
C LEU A 50 -2.87 17.29 2.08
N GLY A 51 -3.22 16.11 2.54
CA GLY A 51 -3.73 15.05 1.66
C GLY A 51 -2.68 14.42 0.75
N LEU A 52 -1.39 14.56 1.07
CA LEU A 52 -0.31 14.05 0.23
C LEU A 52 -0.31 12.52 0.15
N SER A 53 -0.62 11.83 1.25
CA SER A 53 -0.71 10.37 1.24
C SER A 53 -1.80 9.89 0.28
N HIS A 54 -2.94 10.57 0.24
CA HIS A 54 -4.01 10.27 -0.69
C HIS A 54 -3.54 10.49 -2.15
N LYS A 55 -2.82 11.59 -2.42
CA LYS A 55 -2.28 11.87 -3.76
C LYS A 55 -1.29 10.82 -4.20
N ILE A 56 -0.44 10.32 -3.28
CA ILE A 56 0.51 9.25 -3.56
C ILE A 56 -0.23 7.97 -3.95
N ILE A 57 -1.29 7.63 -3.23
CA ILE A 57 -2.10 6.44 -3.54
C ILE A 57 -2.72 6.60 -4.92
N LYS A 58 -3.27 7.76 -5.25
CA LYS A 58 -3.86 8.01 -6.57
C LYS A 58 -2.81 7.92 -7.68
N TYR A 59 -1.62 8.43 -7.46
CA TYR A 59 -0.51 8.30 -8.40
C TYR A 59 -0.14 6.82 -8.61
N THR A 60 -0.12 6.03 -7.55
CA THR A 60 0.18 4.60 -7.62
C THR A 60 -0.89 3.87 -8.43
N GLU A 61 -2.17 4.19 -8.20
CA GLU A 61 -3.28 3.61 -8.97
C GLU A 61 -3.11 3.89 -10.47
N LYS A 62 -2.80 5.13 -10.82
CA LYS A 62 -2.58 5.53 -12.21
C LYS A 62 -1.40 4.75 -12.82
N THR A 63 -0.29 4.65 -12.10
CA THR A 63 0.89 3.93 -12.57
C THR A 63 0.58 2.45 -12.81
N CYS A 64 -0.18 1.82 -11.91
CA CYS A 64 -0.60 0.43 -12.08
C CYS A 64 -1.46 0.25 -13.32
N LEU A 65 -2.45 1.13 -13.50
CA LEU A 65 -3.35 1.04 -14.66
C LEU A 65 -2.61 1.24 -15.98
N GLU A 66 -1.62 2.13 -16.03
CA GLU A 66 -0.78 2.34 -17.20
C GLU A 66 0.01 1.09 -17.58
N LYS A 67 0.31 0.23 -16.60
CA LYS A 67 0.99 -1.05 -16.80
C LYS A 67 0.03 -2.23 -17.01
N GLY A 68 -1.27 -1.97 -17.05
CA GLY A 68 -2.28 -3.02 -17.16
C GLY A 68 -2.50 -3.82 -15.86
N ILE A 69 -2.05 -3.30 -14.72
CA ILE A 69 -2.19 -3.94 -13.42
C ILE A 69 -3.38 -3.33 -12.69
N ARG A 70 -4.32 -4.17 -12.29
CA ARG A 70 -5.60 -3.73 -11.73
C ARG A 70 -5.76 -4.01 -10.25
N SER A 71 -4.69 -4.30 -9.56
CA SER A 71 -4.74 -4.56 -8.12
C SER A 71 -3.52 -3.98 -7.43
N ILE A 72 -3.73 -3.45 -6.24
CA ILE A 72 -2.67 -2.95 -5.36
C ILE A 72 -2.80 -3.65 -4.02
N ARG A 73 -1.71 -4.21 -3.53
CA ARG A 73 -1.62 -4.84 -2.22
C ARG A 73 -0.71 -4.05 -1.31
N VAL A 74 -1.09 -3.94 -0.05
CA VAL A 74 -0.34 -3.21 0.98
C VAL A 74 -0.44 -3.99 2.28
N ASP A 75 0.66 -4.07 3.00
CA ASP A 75 0.63 -4.58 4.37
C ASP A 75 1.17 -3.51 5.32
N THR A 76 0.69 -3.55 6.56
CA THR A 76 1.14 -2.63 7.58
C THR A 76 1.08 -3.29 8.95
N HIS A 77 1.79 -2.74 9.93
CA HIS A 77 1.77 -3.25 11.29
C HIS A 77 0.36 -3.12 11.88
N GLU A 78 -0.06 -4.10 12.67
CA GLU A 78 -1.40 -4.11 13.27
C GLU A 78 -1.67 -2.91 14.19
N ASP A 79 -0.61 -2.32 14.75
CA ASP A 79 -0.73 -1.14 15.61
C ASP A 79 -0.75 0.18 14.83
N ASN A 80 -0.51 0.14 13.52
CA ASN A 80 -0.51 1.35 12.71
C ASN A 80 -1.93 1.71 12.27
N ILE A 81 -2.70 2.24 13.21
CA ILE A 81 -4.10 2.57 12.99
C ILE A 81 -4.28 3.68 11.94
N LEU A 82 -3.38 4.66 11.92
CA LEU A 82 -3.44 5.75 10.96
C LEU A 82 -3.31 5.24 9.53
N MET A 83 -2.36 4.34 9.27
CA MET A 83 -2.19 3.75 7.95
C MET A 83 -3.39 2.89 7.56
N GLN A 84 -3.91 2.08 8.48
CA GLN A 84 -5.10 1.27 8.21
C GLN A 84 -6.30 2.14 7.86
N SER A 85 -6.50 3.25 8.57
CA SER A 85 -7.56 4.20 8.28
C SER A 85 -7.39 4.85 6.92
N LEU A 86 -6.17 5.24 6.58
CA LEU A 86 -5.84 5.82 5.27
C LEU A 86 -6.18 4.84 4.15
N LEU A 87 -5.77 3.58 4.29
CA LEU A 87 -6.04 2.56 3.28
C LEU A 87 -7.55 2.35 3.10
N LYS A 88 -8.29 2.23 4.18
CA LYS A 88 -9.75 2.05 4.12
C LYS A 88 -10.43 3.24 3.45
N LYS A 89 -10.01 4.46 3.77
CA LYS A 89 -10.56 5.68 3.15
C LYS A 89 -10.30 5.75 1.65
N ASN A 90 -9.24 5.09 1.19
CA ASN A 90 -8.88 5.04 -0.22
C ASN A 90 -9.42 3.81 -0.94
N GLY A 91 -10.33 3.07 -0.32
CA GLY A 91 -11.02 1.96 -0.96
C GLY A 91 -10.32 0.61 -0.83
N PHE A 92 -9.26 0.51 -0.03
CA PHE A 92 -8.63 -0.77 0.26
C PHE A 92 -9.47 -1.56 1.23
N LYS A 93 -9.49 -2.88 1.05
CA LYS A 93 -10.22 -3.80 1.92
C LYS A 93 -9.24 -4.68 2.67
N TYR A 94 -9.55 -4.92 3.94
CA TYR A 94 -8.80 -5.87 4.75
C TYR A 94 -8.93 -7.28 4.15
N CYS A 95 -7.80 -7.96 3.99
CA CYS A 95 -7.77 -9.29 3.38
C CYS A 95 -7.34 -10.39 4.32
N GLY A 96 -6.56 -10.09 5.33
CA GLY A 96 -6.06 -11.11 6.24
C GLY A 96 -4.73 -10.72 6.89
N ILE A 97 -3.99 -11.73 7.32
CA ILE A 97 -2.73 -11.57 8.04
C ILE A 97 -1.63 -12.26 7.26
N ILE A 98 -0.48 -11.61 7.16
CA ILE A 98 0.75 -12.20 6.63
C ILE A 98 1.84 -12.10 7.68
N TYR A 99 2.89 -12.90 7.53
CA TYR A 99 4.09 -12.82 8.37
C TYR A 99 5.29 -12.54 7.49
N LEU A 100 6.09 -11.56 7.89
CA LEU A 100 7.34 -11.24 7.21
C LEU A 100 8.36 -12.36 7.46
N GLU A 101 9.45 -12.35 6.70
CA GLU A 101 10.49 -13.37 6.84
C GLU A 101 11.09 -13.39 8.25
N ASP A 102 11.13 -12.26 8.94
CA ASP A 102 11.61 -12.17 10.32
C ASP A 102 10.56 -12.59 11.35
N GLY A 103 9.36 -13.03 10.91
CA GLY A 103 8.27 -13.43 11.78
C GLY A 103 7.33 -12.30 12.17
N GLY A 104 7.57 -11.08 11.69
CA GLY A 104 6.73 -9.91 12.02
C GLY A 104 5.32 -10.06 11.45
N LYS A 105 4.31 -9.85 12.31
CA LYS A 105 2.90 -9.91 11.92
C LYS A 105 2.47 -8.62 11.25
N ARG A 106 1.80 -8.76 10.10
CA ARG A 106 1.29 -7.62 9.34
C ARG A 106 -0.15 -7.86 8.92
N VAL A 107 -0.94 -6.79 8.91
CA VAL A 107 -2.30 -6.83 8.37
C VAL A 107 -2.25 -6.45 6.89
N ALA A 108 -2.99 -7.20 6.08
CA ALA A 108 -2.90 -7.12 4.62
C ALA A 108 -4.17 -6.52 4.02
N PHE A 109 -3.99 -5.64 3.05
CA PHE A 109 -5.07 -4.94 2.36
C PHE A 109 -4.88 -5.04 0.85
N GLU A 110 -5.98 -5.00 0.13
CA GLU A 110 -5.95 -4.97 -1.34
C GLU A 110 -7.04 -4.06 -1.87
N LYS A 111 -6.73 -3.37 -2.97
CA LYS A 111 -7.71 -2.60 -3.73
C LYS A 111 -7.72 -3.09 -5.16
N ASN A 112 -8.90 -3.43 -5.68
CA ASN A 112 -9.10 -3.77 -7.08
C ASN A 112 -9.46 -2.48 -7.83
N LEU A 113 -8.69 -2.17 -8.85
CA LEU A 113 -8.83 -0.92 -9.62
C LEU A 113 -9.83 -1.02 -10.77
#